data_1e2e1a833bf8e5aa772e470974a938d1
#
_entry.id   1e2e1a833bf8e5aa772e470974a938d1
#
_cell.length_a   1.000
_cell.length_b   1.000
_cell.length_c   1.000
_cell.angle_alpha   90.00
_cell.angle_beta   90.00
_cell.angle_gamma   90.00
#
_symmetry.space_group_name_H-M   'P 1'
#
loop_
_entity.id
_entity.type
_entity.pdbx_description
1 polymer ?
#
loop_
_entity_poly.entity_id
_entity_poly.type
_entity_poly.pdbx_seq_one_letter_code
_entity_poly.pdbx_strand_id
1 'polypeptide(L)'
;MFFSKEVFLRSKYKFKSGKIFLFLIVLILFIIFISLLFVNNKFKSKIQNPGINVDVINEKGKEEIISETEDKKDKVISNSSITIPAIFLNDAPIKEGIEQEVLNEYIGHFPTTSNLDGNVGLAAHNRGYNKNYFSKLHDIKIGDEIIYKIGDNIRKYKVDKKVEIDSYDWSYLNQTNDNRITLITCIDNEPSKRLVVQAVE
;
A
#
# COMPACT_ATOMS: atom_id res chain seq x y z
N MET A 1 -0.87 -71.93 -21.36
CA MET A 1 -2.04 -71.43 -20.63
C MET A 1 -1.57 -70.74 -19.28
N PHE A 2 -0.68 -69.71 -19.35
CA PHE A 2 -0.06 -69.06 -18.18
C PHE A 2 -0.09 -67.52 -18.22
N PHE A 3 -0.88 -66.88 -19.11
CA PHE A 3 -0.86 -65.41 -19.30
C PHE A 3 -2.00 -64.66 -18.61
N SER A 4 -2.91 -65.31 -17.90
CA SER A 4 -4.15 -64.69 -17.43
C SER A 4 -4.13 -64.18 -15.99
N LYS A 5 -3.20 -64.63 -15.12
CA LYS A 5 -3.20 -64.26 -13.70
C LYS A 5 -2.42 -62.97 -13.35
N GLU A 6 -1.39 -62.65 -14.06
CA GLU A 6 -0.55 -61.47 -13.78
C GLU A 6 -1.25 -60.14 -14.12
N VAL A 7 -2.02 -60.12 -15.22
CA VAL A 7 -2.75 -58.92 -15.66
C VAL A 7 -3.87 -58.53 -14.68
N PHE A 8 -4.52 -59.55 -14.08
CA PHE A 8 -5.62 -59.32 -13.14
C PHE A 8 -5.14 -58.78 -11.77
N LEU A 9 -3.95 -59.14 -11.31
CA LEU A 9 -3.36 -58.65 -10.07
C LEU A 9 -2.85 -57.20 -10.21
N ARG A 10 -2.30 -56.82 -11.37
CA ARG A 10 -1.86 -55.43 -11.65
C ARG A 10 -3.02 -54.43 -11.67
N SER A 11 -4.19 -54.85 -12.14
CA SER A 11 -5.39 -53.99 -12.18
C SER A 11 -5.95 -53.69 -10.79
N LYS A 12 -5.92 -54.64 -9.84
CA LYS A 12 -6.39 -54.45 -8.45
C LYS A 12 -5.49 -53.48 -7.63
N TYR A 13 -4.18 -53.50 -7.86
CA TYR A 13 -3.27 -52.61 -7.15
C TYR A 13 -3.32 -51.15 -7.68
N LYS A 14 -3.57 -50.93 -8.97
CA LYS A 14 -3.71 -49.57 -9.51
C LYS A 14 -4.96 -48.86 -8.99
N PHE A 15 -6.04 -49.54 -8.72
CA PHE A 15 -7.30 -48.93 -8.27
C PHE A 15 -7.27 -48.52 -6.78
N LYS A 16 -6.48 -49.23 -5.97
CA LYS A 16 -6.31 -48.90 -4.54
C LYS A 16 -5.35 -47.70 -4.34
N SER A 17 -4.31 -47.59 -5.17
CA SER A 17 -3.31 -46.53 -5.13
C SER A 17 -3.91 -45.15 -5.45
N GLY A 18 -4.83 -45.04 -6.44
CA GLY A 18 -5.44 -43.77 -6.82
C GLY A 18 -6.32 -43.15 -5.70
N LYS A 19 -7.04 -43.98 -4.95
CA LYS A 19 -7.87 -43.52 -3.85
C LYS A 19 -7.02 -43.05 -2.65
N ILE A 20 -5.92 -43.74 -2.38
CA ILE A 20 -4.96 -43.35 -1.33
C ILE A 20 -4.25 -42.06 -1.73
N PHE A 21 -3.86 -41.90 -3.00
CA PHE A 21 -3.23 -40.69 -3.51
C PHE A 21 -4.18 -39.48 -3.45
N LEU A 22 -5.43 -39.63 -3.82
CA LEU A 22 -6.45 -38.60 -3.72
C LEU A 22 -6.68 -38.19 -2.25
N PHE A 23 -6.75 -39.18 -1.35
CA PHE A 23 -6.89 -38.91 0.09
C PHE A 23 -5.70 -38.13 0.65
N LEU A 24 -4.47 -38.45 0.25
CA LEU A 24 -3.27 -37.72 0.65
C LEU A 24 -3.27 -36.28 0.14
N ILE A 25 -3.73 -36.02 -1.10
CA ILE A 25 -3.86 -34.67 -1.63
C ILE A 25 -4.86 -33.85 -0.79
N VAL A 26 -6.03 -34.42 -0.51
CA VAL A 26 -7.05 -33.72 0.30
C VAL A 26 -6.53 -33.44 1.71
N LEU A 27 -5.78 -34.35 2.31
CA LEU A 27 -5.16 -34.18 3.63
C LEU A 27 -4.13 -33.05 3.62
N ILE A 28 -3.29 -32.97 2.59
CA ILE A 28 -2.29 -31.90 2.42
C ILE A 28 -2.98 -30.54 2.25
N LEU A 29 -4.02 -30.46 1.41
CA LEU A 29 -4.79 -29.22 1.24
C LEU A 29 -5.47 -28.79 2.54
N PHE A 30 -5.97 -29.73 3.33
CA PHE A 30 -6.56 -29.44 4.64
C PHE A 30 -5.53 -28.91 5.65
N ILE A 31 -4.32 -29.48 5.66
CA ILE A 31 -3.23 -29.00 6.53
C ILE A 31 -2.80 -27.58 6.12
N ILE A 32 -2.70 -27.30 4.80
CA ILE A 32 -2.39 -25.96 4.29
C ILE A 32 -3.48 -24.97 4.70
N PHE A 33 -4.75 -25.34 4.59
CA PHE A 33 -5.89 -24.51 4.99
C PHE A 33 -5.86 -24.18 6.49
N ILE A 34 -5.61 -25.17 7.34
CA ILE A 34 -5.45 -24.94 8.80
C ILE A 34 -4.25 -24.05 9.11
N SER A 35 -3.13 -24.23 8.39
CA SER A 35 -1.94 -23.39 8.54
C SER A 35 -2.22 -21.93 8.18
N LEU A 36 -2.97 -21.68 7.09
CA LEU A 36 -3.39 -20.33 6.69
C LEU A 36 -4.33 -19.68 7.71
N LEU A 37 -5.25 -20.44 8.31
CA LEU A 37 -6.10 -19.94 9.41
C LEU A 37 -5.29 -19.58 10.65
N PHE A 38 -4.24 -20.34 10.95
CA PHE A 38 -3.38 -20.10 12.12
C PHE A 38 -2.47 -18.88 11.91
N VAL A 39 -1.98 -18.66 10.69
CA VAL A 39 -1.21 -17.46 10.31
C VAL A 39 -2.10 -16.21 10.38
N ASN A 40 -3.32 -16.28 9.86
CA ASN A 40 -4.28 -15.17 9.92
C ASN A 40 -4.67 -14.81 11.37
N ASN A 41 -4.79 -15.82 12.24
CA ASN A 41 -5.13 -15.59 13.65
C ASN A 41 -3.92 -15.05 14.46
N LYS A 42 -2.68 -15.45 14.12
CA LYS A 42 -1.46 -14.87 14.71
C LYS A 42 -1.23 -13.41 14.26
N PHE A 43 -1.65 -13.06 13.06
CA PHE A 43 -1.54 -11.68 12.56
C PHE A 43 -2.52 -10.75 13.32
N LYS A 44 -3.74 -11.22 13.62
CA LYS A 44 -4.70 -10.46 14.45
C LYS A 44 -4.24 -10.26 15.91
N SER A 45 -3.47 -11.19 16.49
CA SER A 45 -3.02 -11.09 17.89
C SER A 45 -1.75 -10.24 18.08
N LYS A 46 -1.05 -9.85 17.00
CA LYS A 46 0.19 -9.06 17.07
C LYS A 46 -0.04 -7.55 16.98
N ILE A 47 -1.30 -7.11 16.85
CA ILE A 47 -1.73 -5.69 16.87
C ILE A 47 -2.21 -5.28 18.29
N GLN A 48 -1.96 -6.10 19.31
CA GLN A 48 -2.17 -5.68 20.70
C GLN A 48 -0.84 -5.25 21.32
N ASN A 49 -0.74 -3.94 21.53
CA ASN A 49 0.41 -3.21 22.06
C ASN A 49 0.98 -3.77 23.37
N PRO A 50 2.32 -3.69 23.58
CA PRO A 50 2.90 -3.82 24.91
C PRO A 50 2.81 -2.48 25.65
N GLY A 51 2.03 -2.50 26.73
CA GLY A 51 2.19 -1.78 27.97
C GLY A 51 2.38 -0.24 27.95
N ILE A 52 1.30 0.47 28.15
CA ILE A 52 1.30 1.70 28.94
C ILE A 52 0.23 1.53 30.02
N ASN A 53 0.65 1.50 31.30
CA ASN A 53 -0.24 1.68 32.44
C ASN A 53 -0.81 3.10 32.36
N VAL A 54 -2.08 3.22 32.06
CA VAL A 54 -2.85 4.44 32.27
C VAL A 54 -4.05 4.08 33.09
N ASP A 55 -4.13 4.68 34.27
CA ASP A 55 -5.24 4.57 35.18
C ASP A 55 -6.54 4.94 34.49
N VAL A 56 -7.60 4.22 34.90
CA VAL A 56 -8.98 4.23 34.43
C VAL A 56 -9.46 5.63 34.06
N ILE A 57 -9.46 5.96 32.77
CA ILE A 57 -10.26 7.04 32.19
C ILE A 57 -11.46 6.39 31.49
N ASN A 58 -12.64 6.89 31.83
CA ASN A 58 -13.95 6.43 31.40
C ASN A 58 -14.01 6.16 29.89
N GLU A 59 -14.45 4.97 29.46
CA GLU A 59 -14.56 4.53 28.05
C GLU A 59 -15.21 5.54 27.11
N LYS A 60 -16.11 6.38 27.63
CA LYS A 60 -16.81 7.43 26.88
C LYS A 60 -15.92 8.58 26.38
N GLY A 61 -14.83 8.88 27.11
CA GLY A 61 -13.88 9.93 26.73
C GLY A 61 -12.85 9.50 25.66
N LYS A 62 -12.66 8.19 25.49
CA LYS A 62 -11.66 7.67 24.54
C LYS A 62 -12.19 7.59 23.11
N GLU A 63 -13.48 7.27 22.93
CA GLU A 63 -14.14 7.32 21.62
C GLU A 63 -14.26 8.75 21.08
N GLU A 64 -14.53 9.72 21.96
CA GLU A 64 -14.69 11.13 21.57
C GLU A 64 -13.35 11.76 21.16
N ILE A 65 -12.23 11.43 21.84
CA ILE A 65 -10.89 11.93 21.50
C ILE A 65 -10.37 11.31 20.20
N ILE A 66 -10.64 10.02 19.93
CA ILE A 66 -10.24 9.35 18.68
C ILE A 66 -11.06 9.89 17.51
N SER A 67 -12.36 10.10 17.68
CA SER A 67 -13.26 10.69 16.69
C SER A 67 -12.85 12.14 16.35
N GLU A 68 -12.55 12.98 17.35
CA GLU A 68 -12.10 14.36 17.09
C GLU A 68 -10.72 14.46 16.43
N THR A 69 -9.81 13.51 16.68
CA THR A 69 -8.48 13.53 16.05
C THR A 69 -8.52 13.00 14.62
N GLU A 70 -9.36 12.00 14.30
CA GLU A 70 -9.56 11.51 12.94
C GLU A 70 -10.30 12.54 12.09
N ASP A 71 -11.39 13.11 12.58
CA ASP A 71 -12.15 14.18 11.90
C ASP A 71 -11.28 15.42 11.64
N LYS A 72 -10.37 15.75 12.55
CA LYS A 72 -9.47 16.89 12.40
C LYS A 72 -8.35 16.63 11.39
N LYS A 73 -7.87 15.38 11.30
CA LYS A 73 -6.87 14.94 10.31
C LYS A 73 -7.47 14.92 8.91
N ASP A 74 -8.65 14.35 8.74
CA ASP A 74 -9.38 14.32 7.47
C ASP A 74 -9.74 15.73 6.98
N LYS A 75 -10.13 16.62 7.90
CA LYS A 75 -10.45 18.01 7.58
C LYS A 75 -9.22 18.82 7.17
N VAL A 76 -8.04 18.54 7.71
CA VAL A 76 -6.79 19.22 7.32
C VAL A 76 -6.37 18.80 5.91
N ILE A 77 -6.49 17.52 5.57
CA ILE A 77 -6.09 17.04 4.24
C ILE A 77 -7.13 17.33 3.16
N SER A 78 -8.41 17.47 3.50
CA SER A 78 -9.46 17.80 2.53
C SER A 78 -9.28 19.14 1.80
N ASN A 79 -8.43 20.04 2.32
CA ASN A 79 -8.05 21.32 1.68
C ASN A 79 -6.60 21.29 1.18
N SER A 80 -6.14 20.15 0.69
CA SER A 80 -4.76 19.98 0.22
C SER A 80 -4.71 19.77 -1.29
N SER A 81 -3.69 20.31 -1.92
CA SER A 81 -3.46 20.15 -3.35
C SER A 81 -1.97 20.18 -3.69
N ILE A 82 -1.64 19.72 -4.89
CA ILE A 82 -0.29 19.75 -5.43
C ILE A 82 -0.30 20.38 -6.83
N THR A 83 0.71 21.20 -7.10
CA THR A 83 1.00 21.75 -8.42
C THR A 83 2.41 21.39 -8.83
N ILE A 84 2.57 20.87 -10.05
CA ILE A 84 3.86 20.51 -10.66
C ILE A 84 3.88 21.10 -12.07
N PRO A 85 4.38 22.34 -12.25
CA PRO A 85 4.31 23.06 -13.52
C PRO A 85 4.97 22.31 -14.68
N ALA A 86 6.11 21.63 -14.40
CA ALA A 86 6.88 20.90 -15.41
C ALA A 86 6.09 19.81 -16.14
N ILE A 87 5.04 19.26 -15.51
CA ILE A 87 4.18 18.21 -16.08
C ILE A 87 2.74 18.68 -16.31
N PHE A 88 2.50 20.00 -16.22
CA PHE A 88 1.16 20.62 -16.37
C PHE A 88 0.12 20.12 -15.35
N LEU A 89 0.56 19.67 -14.17
CA LEU A 89 -0.32 19.33 -13.07
C LEU A 89 -0.59 20.59 -12.23
N ASN A 90 -1.85 21.03 -12.22
CA ASN A 90 -2.25 22.27 -11.54
C ASN A 90 -3.32 21.96 -10.48
N ASP A 91 -3.06 22.39 -9.24
CA ASP A 91 -3.98 22.35 -8.10
C ASP A 91 -4.74 21.00 -7.96
N ALA A 92 -4.03 19.89 -8.17
CA ALA A 92 -4.61 18.56 -8.10
C ALA A 92 -4.95 18.21 -6.66
N PRO A 93 -6.22 17.81 -6.38
CA PRO A 93 -6.69 17.60 -5.01
C PRO A 93 -6.09 16.36 -4.37
N ILE A 94 -5.79 16.48 -3.07
CA ILE A 94 -5.23 15.39 -2.25
C ILE A 94 -6.26 14.97 -1.22
N LYS A 95 -6.32 13.67 -0.94
CA LYS A 95 -7.15 13.07 0.11
C LYS A 95 -6.35 12.06 0.91
N GLU A 96 -6.68 11.92 2.20
CA GLU A 96 -6.08 10.90 3.07
C GLU A 96 -6.43 9.50 2.56
N GLY A 97 -5.44 8.58 2.59
CA GLY A 97 -5.58 7.20 2.17
C GLY A 97 -5.02 6.91 0.78
N ILE A 98 -4.73 5.64 0.53
CA ILE A 98 -4.22 5.13 -0.75
C ILE A 98 -5.07 3.97 -1.28
N GLU A 99 -6.27 3.83 -0.74
CA GLU A 99 -7.25 2.85 -1.18
C GLU A 99 -7.73 3.19 -2.60
N GLN A 100 -8.22 2.17 -3.32
CA GLN A 100 -8.64 2.32 -4.71
C GLN A 100 -9.69 3.43 -4.90
N GLU A 101 -10.62 3.56 -3.95
CA GLU A 101 -11.69 4.56 -3.94
C GLU A 101 -11.13 5.99 -3.88
N VAL A 102 -10.08 6.20 -3.10
CA VAL A 102 -9.37 7.49 -3.02
C VAL A 102 -8.61 7.76 -4.31
N LEU A 103 -7.79 6.81 -4.76
CA LEU A 103 -6.92 6.99 -5.92
C LEU A 103 -7.68 7.13 -7.24
N ASN A 104 -8.93 6.68 -7.33
CA ASN A 104 -9.78 6.86 -8.50
C ASN A 104 -10.13 8.34 -8.78
N GLU A 105 -10.17 9.18 -7.73
CA GLU A 105 -10.64 10.57 -7.82
C GLU A 105 -9.60 11.59 -7.34
N TYR A 106 -8.65 11.20 -6.50
CA TYR A 106 -7.70 12.06 -5.80
C TYR A 106 -6.27 11.57 -5.94
N ILE A 107 -5.32 12.42 -5.61
CA ILE A 107 -4.00 12.01 -5.17
C ILE A 107 -4.14 11.53 -3.73
N GLY A 108 -3.70 10.31 -3.44
CA GLY A 108 -3.77 9.72 -2.10
C GLY A 108 -2.56 10.14 -1.25
N HIS A 109 -2.80 10.52 -0.01
CA HIS A 109 -1.75 10.72 0.99
C HIS A 109 -1.54 9.44 1.79
N PHE A 110 -0.28 9.05 2.01
CA PHE A 110 0.06 7.90 2.85
C PHE A 110 -0.15 8.24 4.34
N PRO A 111 -1.09 7.59 5.05
CA PRO A 111 -1.42 7.90 6.45
C PRO A 111 -0.27 7.78 7.43
N THR A 112 0.76 7.01 7.06
CA THR A 112 1.97 6.78 7.88
C THR A 112 3.05 7.84 7.71
N THR A 113 2.85 8.79 6.79
CA THR A 113 3.80 9.88 6.50
C THR A 113 3.35 11.19 7.12
N SER A 114 4.19 12.21 7.05
CA SER A 114 3.87 13.54 7.58
C SER A 114 2.88 14.28 6.68
N ASN A 115 2.08 15.15 7.27
CA ASN A 115 1.18 16.02 6.52
C ASN A 115 1.90 17.31 6.05
N LEU A 116 2.92 17.76 6.75
CA LEU A 116 3.62 19.01 6.45
C LEU A 116 5.13 18.93 6.76
N ASP A 117 5.52 18.73 8.02
CA ASP A 117 6.92 18.69 8.45
C ASP A 117 7.48 17.27 8.32
N GLY A 118 8.68 17.13 7.73
CA GLY A 118 9.30 15.84 7.43
C GLY A 118 8.93 15.35 6.04
N ASN A 119 8.72 14.03 5.87
CA ASN A 119 8.46 13.40 4.58
C ASN A 119 6.95 13.27 4.32
N VAL A 120 6.44 14.00 3.35
CA VAL A 120 5.04 13.92 2.86
C VAL A 120 4.97 12.90 1.73
N GLY A 121 4.28 11.79 1.92
CA GLY A 121 4.14 10.72 0.91
C GLY A 121 2.83 10.81 0.14
N LEU A 122 2.90 10.84 -1.19
CA LEU A 122 1.74 10.93 -2.08
C LEU A 122 1.78 9.84 -3.15
N ALA A 123 0.61 9.28 -3.48
CA ALA A 123 0.45 8.30 -4.57
C ALA A 123 -0.66 8.72 -5.53
N ALA A 124 -0.50 8.42 -6.81
CA ALA A 124 -1.58 8.54 -7.79
C ALA A 124 -1.36 7.57 -8.96
N HIS A 125 -2.43 7.29 -9.70
CA HIS A 125 -2.37 6.50 -10.92
C HIS A 125 -1.61 7.22 -12.04
N ASN A 126 -0.88 6.42 -12.85
CA ASN A 126 -0.24 6.92 -14.07
C ASN A 126 -1.12 6.67 -15.31
N ARG A 127 -1.98 5.63 -15.31
CA ARG A 127 -2.85 5.28 -16.44
C ARG A 127 -4.00 4.34 -16.03
N GLY A 128 -4.93 4.11 -16.96
CA GLY A 128 -5.97 3.06 -16.85
C GLY A 128 -7.17 3.43 -15.98
N TYR A 129 -7.23 4.67 -15.48
CA TYR A 129 -8.26 5.18 -14.60
C TYR A 129 -8.83 6.51 -15.11
N ASN A 130 -9.95 6.98 -14.54
CA ASN A 130 -10.55 8.27 -14.88
C ASN A 130 -9.62 9.43 -14.53
N LYS A 131 -8.91 9.33 -13.40
CA LYS A 131 -7.92 10.30 -12.96
C LYS A 131 -6.53 9.65 -12.92
N ASN A 132 -5.62 10.18 -13.72
CA ASN A 132 -4.24 9.72 -13.82
C ASN A 132 -3.29 10.88 -13.55
N TYR A 133 -3.34 11.42 -12.33
CA TYR A 133 -2.61 12.62 -11.94
C TYR A 133 -1.10 12.52 -12.17
N PHE A 134 -0.52 11.31 -12.02
CA PHE A 134 0.91 11.08 -12.21
C PHE A 134 1.26 10.46 -13.57
N SER A 135 0.37 10.61 -14.58
CA SER A 135 0.60 10.08 -15.93
C SER A 135 1.89 10.61 -16.58
N LYS A 136 2.28 11.85 -16.25
CA LYS A 136 3.49 12.51 -16.76
C LYS A 136 4.61 12.62 -15.71
N LEU A 137 4.50 11.92 -14.57
CA LEU A 137 5.53 12.01 -13.53
C LEU A 137 6.91 11.53 -14.02
N HIS A 138 6.93 10.67 -15.03
CA HIS A 138 8.17 10.23 -15.69
C HIS A 138 8.89 11.33 -16.47
N ASP A 139 8.23 12.44 -16.83
CA ASP A 139 8.84 13.57 -17.54
C ASP A 139 9.55 14.56 -16.60
N ILE A 140 9.28 14.50 -15.30
CA ILE A 140 9.87 15.41 -14.31
C ILE A 140 11.39 15.25 -14.24
N LYS A 141 12.09 16.36 -14.02
CA LYS A 141 13.55 16.41 -13.97
C LYS A 141 14.04 16.91 -12.60
N ILE A 142 15.27 16.56 -12.29
CA ILE A 142 15.97 17.12 -11.12
C ILE A 142 15.99 18.65 -11.25
N GLY A 143 15.64 19.34 -10.16
CA GLY A 143 15.53 20.80 -10.09
C GLY A 143 14.14 21.37 -10.40
N ASP A 144 13.20 20.57 -10.95
CA ASP A 144 11.82 21.01 -11.17
C ASP A 144 11.13 21.34 -9.85
N GLU A 145 10.21 22.32 -9.88
CA GLU A 145 9.48 22.79 -8.71
C GLU A 145 8.22 21.93 -8.48
N ILE A 146 7.98 21.59 -7.21
CA ILE A 146 6.73 21.02 -6.71
C ILE A 146 6.18 21.97 -5.66
N ILE A 147 4.91 22.40 -5.81
CA ILE A 147 4.21 23.26 -4.87
C ILE A 147 3.15 22.41 -4.17
N TYR A 148 3.26 22.27 -2.85
CA TYR A 148 2.31 21.57 -1.99
C TYR A 148 1.57 22.54 -1.11
N LYS A 149 0.24 22.45 -1.12
CA LYS A 149 -0.65 23.27 -0.32
C LYS A 149 -1.43 22.40 0.65
N ILE A 150 -1.51 22.81 1.90
CA ILE A 150 -2.32 22.18 2.94
C ILE A 150 -2.94 23.26 3.85
N GLY A 151 -4.26 23.45 3.76
CA GLY A 151 -4.92 24.59 4.40
C GLY A 151 -4.33 25.91 3.91
N ASP A 152 -3.84 26.72 4.84
CA ASP A 152 -3.20 28.02 4.56
C ASP A 152 -1.68 27.91 4.31
N ASN A 153 -1.08 26.72 4.50
CA ASN A 153 0.34 26.51 4.32
C ASN A 153 0.66 26.17 2.87
N ILE A 154 1.69 26.81 2.33
CA ILE A 154 2.22 26.52 0.99
C ILE A 154 3.72 26.27 1.14
N ARG A 155 4.16 25.11 0.62
CA ARG A 155 5.58 24.74 0.54
C ARG A 155 6.01 24.55 -0.89
N LYS A 156 7.26 24.92 -1.16
CA LYS A 156 7.90 24.73 -2.46
C LYS A 156 9.08 23.81 -2.30
N TYR A 157 9.09 22.78 -3.08
CA TYR A 157 10.15 21.77 -3.09
C TYR A 157 10.83 21.76 -4.45
N LYS A 158 12.10 21.38 -4.48
CA LYS A 158 12.85 21.12 -5.71
C LYS A 158 13.17 19.63 -5.79
N VAL A 159 12.89 19.04 -6.94
CA VAL A 159 13.20 17.62 -7.19
C VAL A 159 14.69 17.40 -7.05
N ASP A 160 15.06 16.49 -6.14
CA ASP A 160 16.45 16.09 -5.87
C ASP A 160 16.74 14.64 -6.26
N LYS A 161 15.68 13.81 -6.37
CA LYS A 161 15.82 12.40 -6.71
C LYS A 161 14.66 11.90 -7.59
N LYS A 162 15.02 11.05 -8.54
CA LYS A 162 14.08 10.29 -9.37
C LYS A 162 14.64 8.89 -9.58
N VAL A 163 13.90 7.85 -9.16
CA VAL A 163 14.40 6.47 -9.14
C VAL A 163 13.26 5.48 -9.36
N GLU A 164 13.60 4.36 -9.97
CA GLU A 164 12.73 3.18 -10.04
C GLU A 164 13.07 2.23 -8.89
N ILE A 165 12.05 1.75 -8.20
CA ILE A 165 12.16 0.86 -7.05
C ILE A 165 11.29 -0.38 -7.23
N ASP A 166 11.52 -1.41 -6.45
CA ASP A 166 10.60 -2.53 -6.33
C ASP A 166 9.29 -2.10 -5.67
N SER A 167 8.17 -2.67 -6.12
CA SER A 167 6.82 -2.31 -5.62
C SER A 167 6.62 -2.57 -4.12
N TYR A 168 7.52 -3.28 -3.48
CA TYR A 168 7.52 -3.58 -2.04
C TYR A 168 8.54 -2.76 -1.25
N ASP A 169 9.32 -1.89 -1.89
CA ASP A 169 10.27 -1.02 -1.21
C ASP A 169 9.59 0.26 -0.73
N TRP A 170 9.23 0.27 0.55
CA TRP A 170 8.59 1.42 1.22
C TRP A 170 9.58 2.33 1.94
N SER A 171 10.91 2.10 1.81
CA SER A 171 11.95 2.85 2.52
C SER A 171 11.94 4.35 2.21
N TYR A 172 11.47 4.73 1.02
CA TYR A 172 11.33 6.12 0.59
C TYR A 172 10.23 6.90 1.33
N LEU A 173 9.34 6.22 2.05
CA LEU A 173 8.30 6.84 2.89
C LEU A 173 8.71 7.01 4.35
N ASN A 174 9.91 6.57 4.73
CA ASN A 174 10.42 6.76 6.08
C ASN A 174 10.47 8.24 6.45
N GLN A 175 10.30 8.52 7.74
CA GLN A 175 10.46 9.87 8.30
C GLN A 175 11.86 10.40 8.05
N THR A 176 11.96 11.70 7.79
CA THR A 176 13.21 12.42 7.54
C THR A 176 13.33 13.65 8.44
N ASN A 177 14.55 14.10 8.67
CA ASN A 177 14.80 15.33 9.44
C ASN A 177 14.66 16.59 8.58
N ASP A 178 14.72 16.46 7.26
CA ASP A 178 14.46 17.53 6.30
C ASP A 178 12.99 17.51 5.86
N ASN A 179 12.49 18.64 5.39
CA ASN A 179 11.20 18.72 4.75
C ASN A 179 11.31 18.24 3.31
N ARG A 180 10.62 17.17 3.01
CA ARG A 180 10.56 16.61 1.65
C ARG A 180 9.16 16.12 1.27
N ILE A 181 8.97 15.96 -0.01
CA ILE A 181 7.79 15.32 -0.59
C ILE A 181 8.23 14.13 -1.44
N THR A 182 7.54 13.00 -1.26
CA THR A 182 7.78 11.75 -2.00
C THR A 182 6.55 11.40 -2.82
N LEU A 183 6.68 11.38 -4.13
CA LEU A 183 5.63 11.03 -5.09
C LEU A 183 5.87 9.62 -5.62
N ILE A 184 4.84 8.77 -5.58
CA ILE A 184 4.94 7.36 -6.01
C ILE A 184 3.85 7.06 -7.05
N THR A 185 4.25 6.40 -8.14
CA THR A 185 3.32 5.90 -9.16
C THR A 185 3.78 4.58 -9.76
N CYS A 186 2.87 3.89 -10.45
CA CYS A 186 3.20 2.69 -11.21
C CYS A 186 4.07 3.02 -12.43
N ILE A 187 4.83 2.03 -12.91
CA ILE A 187 5.56 2.08 -14.17
C ILE A 187 4.79 1.25 -15.21
N ASP A 188 4.69 1.77 -16.41
CA ASP A 188 3.99 1.11 -17.50
C ASP A 188 4.66 -0.21 -17.88
N ASN A 189 3.84 -1.27 -17.95
CA ASN A 189 4.26 -2.64 -18.25
C ASN A 189 5.23 -3.27 -17.24
N GLU A 190 5.47 -2.64 -16.09
CA GLU A 190 6.31 -3.16 -15.02
C GLU A 190 5.57 -3.19 -13.66
N PRO A 191 4.66 -4.15 -13.46
CA PRO A 191 3.82 -4.18 -12.25
C PRO A 191 4.60 -4.39 -10.95
N SER A 192 5.81 -4.97 -11.04
CA SER A 192 6.72 -5.17 -9.91
C SER A 192 7.51 -3.92 -9.52
N LYS A 193 7.40 -2.82 -10.29
CA LYS A 193 8.16 -1.59 -10.05
C LYS A 193 7.29 -0.36 -9.81
N ARG A 194 7.91 0.64 -9.19
CA ARG A 194 7.32 1.97 -8.98
C ARG A 194 8.33 3.04 -9.36
N LEU A 195 7.82 4.13 -9.91
CA LEU A 195 8.58 5.37 -10.04
C LEU A 195 8.42 6.16 -8.75
N VAL A 196 9.55 6.55 -8.16
CA VAL A 196 9.63 7.46 -7.01
C VAL A 196 10.30 8.74 -7.44
N VAL A 197 9.68 9.86 -7.10
CA VAL A 197 10.26 11.21 -7.19
C VAL A 197 10.30 11.80 -5.80
N GLN A 198 11.45 12.24 -5.34
CA GLN A 198 11.61 13.01 -4.11
C GLN A 198 12.02 14.43 -4.42
N ALA A 199 11.52 15.35 -3.63
CA ALA A 199 11.89 16.76 -3.70
C ALA A 199 12.07 17.31 -2.28
N VAL A 200 12.99 18.23 -2.11
CA VAL A 200 13.35 18.88 -0.82
C VAL A 200 13.00 20.36 -0.86
N GLU A 201 12.63 20.91 0.31
CA GLU A 201 12.35 22.34 0.51
C GLU A 201 13.60 23.20 0.39
#